data_6e6a1da6ca933e8a66a9b9aa8ce729e9
#
_entry.id   6e6a1da6ca933e8a66a9b9aa8ce729e9
#
_cell.length_a   1.000
_cell.length_b   1.000
_cell.length_c   1.000
_cell.angle_alpha   90.00
_cell.angle_beta   90.00
_cell.angle_gamma   90.00
#
_symmetry.space_group_name_H-M   'P 1'
#
loop_
_entity.id
_entity.type
_entity.pdbx_description
1 polymer ?
#
loop_
_entity_poly.entity_id
_entity_poly.type
_entity_poly.pdbx_seq_one_letter_code
_entity_poly.pdbx_strand_id
1 'polypeptide(L)'
;MNTKKLLAVLVSVAMCGAAFAGCGNNADSSKAESKAESSSSQVEKMPETDEEWTQAMYDKAMVSYGNTSMMQNVIKKAQSGEKVTVAYLGGSITEGISAGADGCYAKLTYDYFAQKFGTGDNVQYVNAGLSGTPSKLGILRLDRDVLAYEPDICFIEFAVNDGTEADYQNAYESIVRTLLQKNITPVLLFSVTENDHSAQDYMKQIGEFYHLPMISYCDALRYLFANNRMTWKDFSDDQSHPNTEGHKLVAFMGDYYF
;
A
#
# COMPACT_ATOMS: atom_id res chain seq x y z
N MET A 1 -6.22 19.93 -9.24
CA MET A 1 -5.19 20.18 -8.21
C MET A 1 -3.91 19.59 -8.77
N ASN A 2 -2.78 20.25 -8.75
CA ASN A 2 -1.54 19.60 -9.18
C ASN A 2 -0.91 18.85 -8.00
N THR A 3 -0.01 17.90 -8.26
CA THR A 3 0.64 17.04 -7.27
C THR A 3 1.20 17.83 -6.08
N LYS A 4 1.75 19.02 -6.33
CA LYS A 4 2.30 19.90 -5.28
C LYS A 4 1.24 20.40 -4.30
N LYS A 5 0.01 20.66 -4.75
CA LYS A 5 -1.10 21.04 -3.86
C LYS A 5 -1.64 19.83 -3.10
N LEU A 6 -1.78 18.67 -3.74
CA LEU A 6 -2.17 17.43 -3.10
C LEU A 6 -1.16 17.06 -1.99
N LEU A 7 0.14 17.09 -2.29
CA LEU A 7 1.21 16.84 -1.32
C LEU A 7 1.24 17.86 -0.17
N ALA A 8 0.96 19.14 -0.43
CA ALA A 8 0.90 20.14 0.63
C ALA A 8 -0.23 19.86 1.64
N VAL A 9 -1.37 19.36 1.16
CA VAL A 9 -2.49 18.94 2.02
C VAL A 9 -2.14 17.67 2.81
N LEU A 10 -1.49 16.69 2.15
CA LEU A 10 -1.06 15.45 2.80
C LEU A 10 -0.11 15.69 3.98
N VAL A 11 0.85 16.60 3.84
CA VAL A 11 1.77 16.97 4.94
C VAL A 11 1.03 17.62 6.12
N SER A 12 -0.02 18.41 5.87
CA SER A 12 -0.80 19.04 6.95
C SER A 12 -1.71 18.04 7.68
N VAL A 13 -2.26 17.04 7.01
CA VAL A 13 -3.11 16.00 7.62
C VAL A 13 -2.30 15.03 8.49
N ALA A 14 -1.09 14.65 8.05
CA ALA A 14 -0.22 13.77 8.83
C ALA A 14 0.22 14.35 10.18
N MET A 15 0.22 15.69 10.36
CA MET A 15 0.57 16.34 11.62
C MET A 15 -0.60 16.49 12.62
N CYS A 16 -1.85 16.27 12.21
CA CYS A 16 -3.04 16.44 13.07
C CYS A 16 -3.56 15.15 13.72
N GLY A 17 -2.94 14.00 13.50
CA GLY A 17 -3.40 12.68 13.92
C GLY A 17 -3.09 12.26 15.36
N ALA A 18 -2.93 13.18 16.31
CA ALA A 18 -2.68 12.88 17.71
C ALA A 18 -3.72 13.52 18.63
N ALA A 19 -4.93 12.99 18.72
CA ALA A 19 -5.81 13.08 19.89
C ALA A 19 -7.19 12.46 19.62
N PHE A 20 -7.41 11.18 19.91
CA PHE A 20 -8.72 10.69 20.36
C PHE A 20 -8.52 9.55 21.36
N ALA A 21 -8.51 9.95 22.64
CA ALA A 21 -8.81 9.07 23.76
C ALA A 21 -10.25 9.39 24.20
N GLY A 22 -11.08 8.37 24.38
CA GLY A 22 -12.44 8.61 24.90
C GLY A 22 -13.24 7.33 25.02
N CYS A 23 -13.28 6.77 26.21
CA CYS A 23 -14.09 5.64 26.68
C CYS A 23 -15.59 5.82 26.51
N GLY A 24 -16.31 4.68 26.43
CA GLY A 24 -17.74 4.67 26.71
C GLY A 24 -18.40 3.31 26.41
N ASN A 25 -18.40 2.43 27.42
CA ASN A 25 -19.28 1.24 27.48
C ASN A 25 -20.76 1.66 27.53
N ASN A 26 -21.63 0.94 26.80
CA ASN A 26 -22.82 0.36 27.43
C ASN A 26 -23.47 -0.67 26.50
N ALA A 27 -23.69 -1.85 27.07
CA ALA A 27 -24.52 -2.90 26.50
C ALA A 27 -26.00 -2.58 26.73
N ASP A 28 -26.85 -2.79 25.75
CA ASP A 28 -28.16 -3.39 26.04
C ASP A 28 -28.75 -4.11 24.80
N SER A 29 -29.59 -5.08 25.10
CA SER A 29 -30.02 -6.18 24.28
C SER A 29 -31.35 -5.91 23.56
N SER A 30 -31.56 -6.66 22.48
CA SER A 30 -32.81 -7.18 21.91
C SER A 30 -33.59 -6.34 20.88
N LYS A 31 -33.67 -6.81 19.67
CA LYS A 31 -34.79 -7.37 18.90
C LYS A 31 -34.51 -7.36 17.41
N ALA A 32 -34.58 -8.53 16.83
CA ALA A 32 -34.60 -8.70 15.38
C ALA A 32 -35.93 -8.20 14.80
N GLU A 33 -35.87 -7.26 13.86
CA GLU A 33 -36.92 -7.01 12.88
C GLU A 33 -36.27 -6.93 11.50
N SER A 34 -36.66 -7.87 10.65
CA SER A 34 -36.31 -7.90 9.24
C SER A 34 -36.99 -6.72 8.52
N LYS A 35 -36.19 -5.73 8.10
CA LYS A 35 -36.58 -4.76 7.09
C LYS A 35 -35.84 -5.02 5.81
N ALA A 36 -36.58 -5.27 4.75
CA ALA A 36 -36.06 -5.28 3.39
C ALA A 36 -35.41 -3.90 3.09
N GLU A 37 -34.11 -3.87 2.93
CA GLU A 37 -33.42 -2.67 2.47
C GLU A 37 -33.66 -2.48 0.98
N SER A 38 -34.44 -1.45 0.66
CA SER A 38 -34.46 -0.88 -0.68
C SER A 38 -33.10 -0.27 -0.95
N SER A 39 -32.37 -0.79 -1.94
CA SER A 39 -31.14 -0.18 -2.44
C SER A 39 -31.47 1.16 -3.09
N SER A 40 -31.47 2.23 -2.31
CA SER A 40 -31.33 3.56 -2.85
C SER A 40 -29.85 3.71 -3.24
N SER A 41 -29.55 3.82 -4.54
CA SER A 41 -28.27 4.28 -5.02
C SER A 41 -28.02 5.68 -4.45
N GLN A 42 -27.24 5.75 -3.37
CA GLN A 42 -26.73 7.04 -2.91
C GLN A 42 -25.82 7.55 -4.02
N VAL A 43 -26.18 8.66 -4.63
CA VAL A 43 -25.28 9.39 -5.51
C VAL A 43 -24.13 9.83 -4.64
N GLU A 44 -22.95 9.22 -4.85
CA GLU A 44 -21.72 9.54 -4.12
C GLU A 44 -21.45 11.04 -4.33
N LYS A 45 -21.51 11.84 -3.24
CA LYS A 45 -21.30 13.28 -3.33
C LYS A 45 -19.85 13.52 -3.74
N MET A 46 -19.64 14.30 -4.81
CA MET A 46 -18.29 14.65 -5.27
C MET A 46 -17.57 15.50 -4.21
N PRO A 47 -16.27 15.25 -3.96
CA PRO A 47 -15.46 16.07 -3.08
C PRO A 47 -15.40 17.53 -3.53
N GLU A 48 -15.49 18.47 -2.59
CA GLU A 48 -15.49 19.91 -2.87
C GLU A 48 -14.17 20.56 -2.45
N THR A 49 -13.55 20.08 -1.34
CA THR A 49 -12.29 20.62 -0.82
C THR A 49 -11.09 19.72 -1.17
N ASP A 50 -9.87 20.26 -1.02
CA ASP A 50 -8.65 19.49 -1.25
C ASP A 50 -8.46 18.38 -0.21
N GLU A 51 -8.93 18.57 1.03
CA GLU A 51 -8.96 17.55 2.07
C GLU A 51 -9.91 16.40 1.72
N GLU A 52 -11.11 16.71 1.23
CA GLU A 52 -12.08 15.70 0.78
C GLU A 52 -11.54 14.90 -0.41
N TRP A 53 -10.86 15.55 -1.36
CA TRP A 53 -10.18 14.88 -2.47
C TRP A 53 -9.05 13.98 -2.00
N THR A 54 -8.30 14.41 -0.99
CA THR A 54 -7.24 13.60 -0.38
C THR A 54 -7.82 12.37 0.31
N GLN A 55 -8.89 12.53 1.08
CA GLN A 55 -9.59 11.40 1.71
C GLN A 55 -10.17 10.44 0.66
N ALA A 56 -10.84 10.95 -0.37
CA ALA A 56 -11.36 10.11 -1.45
C ALA A 56 -10.25 9.34 -2.20
N MET A 57 -9.08 9.94 -2.36
CA MET A 57 -7.91 9.25 -2.91
C MET A 57 -7.48 8.08 -2.00
N TYR A 58 -7.39 8.29 -0.68
CA TYR A 58 -7.07 7.21 0.26
C TYR A 58 -8.13 6.10 0.26
N ASP A 59 -9.42 6.47 0.23
CA ASP A 59 -10.51 5.50 0.18
C ASP A 59 -10.46 4.64 -1.09
N LYS A 60 -10.02 5.21 -2.22
CA LYS A 60 -9.79 4.45 -3.46
C LYS A 60 -8.49 3.64 -3.44
N ALA A 61 -7.45 4.12 -2.75
CA ALA A 61 -6.20 3.39 -2.60
C ALA A 61 -6.34 2.17 -1.69
N MET A 62 -7.13 2.28 -0.62
CA MET A 62 -7.32 1.18 0.35
C MET A 62 -8.33 0.15 -0.15
N VAL A 63 -7.85 -0.83 -0.92
CA VAL A 63 -8.69 -1.94 -1.42
C VAL A 63 -9.15 -2.83 -0.26
N SER A 64 -8.26 -3.10 0.69
CA SER A 64 -8.57 -3.91 1.88
C SER A 64 -7.55 -3.65 2.99
N TYR A 65 -8.03 -3.54 4.22
CA TYR A 65 -7.15 -3.58 5.41
C TYR A 65 -6.74 -5.01 5.78
N GLY A 66 -7.40 -6.02 5.22
CA GLY A 66 -7.16 -7.43 5.49
C GLY A 66 -7.30 -7.80 6.97
N ASN A 67 -6.63 -8.88 7.36
CA ASN A 67 -6.51 -9.24 8.77
C ASN A 67 -5.42 -8.38 9.43
N THR A 68 -5.83 -7.36 10.16
CA THR A 68 -4.89 -6.39 10.79
C THR A 68 -4.10 -6.96 11.97
N SER A 69 -4.43 -8.16 12.46
CA SER A 69 -3.77 -8.72 13.66
C SER A 69 -2.27 -8.94 13.50
N MET A 70 -1.82 -9.37 12.31
CA MET A 70 -0.39 -9.54 12.03
C MET A 70 0.35 -8.21 12.10
N MET A 71 -0.18 -7.17 11.42
CA MET A 71 0.40 -5.83 11.43
C MET A 71 0.42 -5.22 12.85
N GLN A 72 -0.68 -5.37 13.60
CA GLN A 72 -0.74 -4.89 14.99
C GLN A 72 0.33 -5.55 15.88
N ASN A 73 0.63 -6.84 15.65
CA ASN A 73 1.70 -7.52 16.39
C ASN A 73 3.08 -6.96 16.03
N VAL A 74 3.32 -6.66 14.74
CA VAL A 74 4.58 -6.05 14.30
C VAL A 74 4.73 -4.65 14.87
N ILE A 75 3.67 -3.83 14.87
CA ILE A 75 3.68 -2.50 15.48
C ILE A 75 4.01 -2.59 16.98
N LYS A 76 3.38 -3.50 17.73
CA LYS A 76 3.69 -3.70 19.15
C LYS A 76 5.14 -4.12 19.36
N LYS A 77 5.67 -5.00 18.52
CA LYS A 77 7.07 -5.44 18.53
C LYS A 77 8.01 -4.26 18.32
N ALA A 78 7.73 -3.37 17.33
CA ALA A 78 8.53 -2.16 17.12
C ALA A 78 8.49 -1.21 18.33
N GLN A 79 7.31 -0.98 18.89
CA GLN A 79 7.10 -0.11 20.04
C GLN A 79 7.74 -0.63 21.32
N SER A 80 7.91 -1.96 21.46
CA SER A 80 8.61 -2.57 22.61
C SER A 80 10.14 -2.48 22.51
N GLY A 81 10.68 -1.97 21.40
CA GLY A 81 12.13 -1.91 21.16
C GLY A 81 12.74 -3.18 20.58
N GLU A 82 11.92 -4.19 20.27
CA GLU A 82 12.38 -5.39 19.59
C GLU A 82 12.74 -5.07 18.13
N LYS A 83 13.70 -5.81 17.58
CA LYS A 83 14.09 -5.67 16.18
C LYS A 83 12.91 -5.98 15.25
N VAL A 84 12.59 -5.07 14.35
CA VAL A 84 11.63 -5.25 13.26
C VAL A 84 12.33 -5.03 11.94
N THR A 85 12.06 -5.87 10.93
CA THR A 85 12.59 -5.68 9.57
C THR A 85 11.41 -5.50 8.60
N VAL A 86 11.44 -4.40 7.84
CA VAL A 86 10.48 -4.09 6.77
C VAL A 86 11.16 -4.30 5.42
N ALA A 87 10.67 -5.25 4.65
CA ALA A 87 11.17 -5.59 3.33
C ALA A 87 10.22 -5.12 2.22
N TYR A 88 10.79 -4.83 1.06
CA TYR A 88 10.07 -4.42 -0.15
C TYR A 88 10.55 -5.29 -1.30
N LEU A 89 9.67 -6.10 -1.88
CA LEU A 89 9.96 -6.98 -3.01
C LEU A 89 9.20 -6.48 -4.24
N GLY A 90 9.91 -6.18 -5.32
CA GLY A 90 9.25 -5.67 -6.52
C GLY A 90 10.19 -5.45 -7.70
N GLY A 91 9.69 -4.70 -8.68
CA GLY A 91 10.41 -4.30 -9.88
C GLY A 91 11.19 -3.00 -9.73
N SER A 92 11.29 -2.26 -10.84
CA SER A 92 11.99 -0.96 -10.93
C SER A 92 11.35 0.14 -10.07
N ILE A 93 10.03 0.11 -9.88
CA ILE A 93 9.32 1.07 -9.03
C ILE A 93 9.76 0.87 -7.58
N THR A 94 9.85 -0.37 -7.12
CA THR A 94 10.35 -0.71 -5.77
C THR A 94 11.83 -0.38 -5.63
N GLU A 95 12.65 -0.64 -6.65
CA GLU A 95 14.08 -0.26 -6.68
C GLU A 95 14.28 1.25 -6.53
N GLY A 96 13.35 2.05 -7.04
CA GLY A 96 13.37 3.51 -6.92
C GLY A 96 13.83 4.24 -8.18
N ILE A 97 13.60 3.65 -9.36
CA ILE A 97 13.87 4.34 -10.63
C ILE A 97 13.10 5.66 -10.66
N SER A 98 13.72 6.72 -11.17
CA SER A 98 13.29 8.12 -11.24
C SER A 98 13.28 8.92 -9.93
N ALA A 99 13.40 8.29 -8.75
CA ALA A 99 13.48 9.01 -7.47
C ALA A 99 14.76 8.74 -6.68
N GLY A 100 15.51 7.70 -7.04
CA GLY A 100 16.69 7.25 -6.30
C GLY A 100 16.36 6.50 -5.02
N ALA A 101 17.36 5.90 -4.40
CA ALA A 101 17.21 5.01 -3.25
C ALA A 101 16.54 5.70 -2.04
N ASP A 102 16.84 6.98 -1.81
CA ASP A 102 16.31 7.73 -0.66
C ASP A 102 14.95 8.40 -0.95
N GLY A 103 14.59 8.54 -2.22
CA GLY A 103 13.35 9.19 -2.66
C GLY A 103 12.24 8.22 -3.05
N CYS A 104 12.52 6.92 -3.09
CA CYS A 104 11.53 5.93 -3.51
C CYS A 104 10.47 5.66 -2.43
N TYR A 105 9.29 5.23 -2.85
CA TYR A 105 8.18 4.95 -1.94
C TYR A 105 8.56 3.97 -0.83
N ALA A 106 9.37 2.97 -1.15
CA ALA A 106 9.79 1.95 -0.20
C ALA A 106 10.60 2.56 0.96
N LYS A 107 11.55 3.45 0.65
CA LYS A 107 12.32 4.16 1.68
C LYS A 107 11.45 5.12 2.49
N LEU A 108 10.60 5.88 1.82
CA LEU A 108 9.74 6.87 2.47
C LEU A 108 8.72 6.19 3.42
N THR A 109 8.07 5.11 2.99
CA THR A 109 7.13 4.34 3.84
C THR A 109 7.85 3.66 5.01
N TYR A 110 9.06 3.14 4.77
CA TYR A 110 9.91 2.64 5.86
C TYR A 110 10.24 3.74 6.88
N ASP A 111 10.66 4.92 6.41
CA ASP A 111 11.01 6.04 7.30
C ASP A 111 9.83 6.46 8.17
N TYR A 112 8.63 6.52 7.57
CA TYR A 112 7.41 6.81 8.31
C TYR A 112 7.14 5.74 9.38
N PHE A 113 7.21 4.45 9.01
CA PHE A 113 6.99 3.36 9.97
C PHE A 113 8.00 3.39 11.11
N ALA A 114 9.28 3.56 10.80
CA ALA A 114 10.36 3.63 11.79
C ALA A 114 10.20 4.83 12.73
N GLN A 115 9.85 5.99 12.18
CA GLN A 115 9.63 7.21 12.97
C GLN A 115 8.39 7.10 13.87
N LYS A 116 7.31 6.51 13.37
CA LYS A 116 6.03 6.45 14.07
C LYS A 116 5.97 5.36 15.14
N PHE A 117 6.59 4.22 14.90
CA PHE A 117 6.46 3.04 15.74
C PHE A 117 7.77 2.51 16.31
N GLY A 118 8.90 2.85 15.71
CA GLY A 118 10.21 2.42 16.20
C GLY A 118 10.66 3.14 17.48
N THR A 119 11.64 2.54 18.14
CA THR A 119 12.34 3.10 19.29
C THR A 119 13.84 3.04 19.02
N GLY A 120 14.45 4.19 18.73
CA GLY A 120 15.86 4.22 18.28
C GLY A 120 16.03 3.53 16.91
N ASP A 121 17.04 2.66 16.79
CA ASP A 121 17.42 2.01 15.53
C ASP A 121 16.87 0.56 15.40
N ASN A 122 15.77 0.26 16.07
CA ASN A 122 15.25 -1.10 16.11
C ASN A 122 14.50 -1.53 14.84
N VAL A 123 14.18 -0.63 13.93
CA VAL A 123 13.55 -0.95 12.65
C VAL A 123 14.59 -0.99 11.54
N GLN A 124 14.61 -2.07 10.76
CA GLN A 124 15.57 -2.31 9.69
C GLN A 124 14.86 -2.24 8.33
N TYR A 125 15.58 -1.74 7.32
CA TYR A 125 15.12 -1.58 5.94
C TYR A 125 15.75 -2.59 5.00
N VAL A 126 14.94 -3.24 4.15
CA VAL A 126 15.41 -4.11 3.07
C VAL A 126 14.67 -3.76 1.79
N ASN A 127 15.38 -3.25 0.79
CA ASN A 127 14.84 -3.04 -0.54
C ASN A 127 15.33 -4.14 -1.48
N ALA A 128 14.43 -5.03 -1.86
CA ALA A 128 14.63 -6.10 -2.83
C ALA A 128 13.95 -5.76 -4.18
N GLY A 129 13.87 -4.49 -4.57
CA GLY A 129 13.51 -4.04 -5.90
C GLY A 129 14.59 -4.42 -6.91
N LEU A 130 14.20 -4.88 -8.09
CA LEU A 130 15.11 -5.21 -9.19
C LEU A 130 14.42 -4.89 -10.53
N SER A 131 14.98 -3.93 -11.26
CA SER A 131 14.41 -3.41 -12.51
C SER A 131 14.10 -4.50 -13.53
N GLY A 132 12.91 -4.37 -14.16
CA GLY A 132 12.48 -5.25 -15.25
C GLY A 132 12.13 -6.68 -14.81
N THR A 133 11.99 -6.95 -13.52
CA THR A 133 11.71 -8.30 -13.04
C THR A 133 10.25 -8.48 -12.63
N PRO A 134 9.58 -9.53 -13.13
CA PRO A 134 8.23 -9.92 -12.72
C PRO A 134 8.25 -10.81 -11.47
N SER A 135 7.06 -11.13 -10.94
CA SER A 135 6.88 -12.03 -9.79
C SER A 135 7.53 -13.41 -9.99
N LYS A 136 7.60 -13.90 -11.24
CA LYS A 136 8.30 -15.15 -11.59
C LYS A 136 9.79 -15.13 -11.23
N LEU A 137 10.46 -14.00 -11.39
CA LEU A 137 11.83 -13.82 -10.89
C LEU A 137 11.83 -13.47 -9.39
N GLY A 138 10.80 -12.79 -8.92
CA GLY A 138 10.62 -12.49 -7.50
C GLY A 138 10.65 -13.73 -6.61
N ILE A 139 9.89 -14.78 -6.97
CA ILE A 139 9.86 -16.03 -6.21
C ILE A 139 11.21 -16.76 -6.21
N LEU A 140 11.94 -16.75 -7.34
CA LEU A 140 13.25 -17.42 -7.44
C LEU A 140 14.35 -16.76 -6.60
N ARG A 141 14.22 -15.47 -6.30
CA ARG A 141 15.18 -14.70 -5.49
C ARG A 141 14.70 -14.39 -4.08
N LEU A 142 13.48 -14.83 -3.72
CA LEU A 142 12.83 -14.52 -2.45
C LEU A 142 13.70 -14.91 -1.23
N ASP A 143 14.27 -16.10 -1.24
CA ASP A 143 15.11 -16.57 -0.13
C ASP A 143 16.33 -15.69 0.10
N ARG A 144 17.04 -15.34 -0.98
CA ARG A 144 18.27 -14.54 -0.92
C ARG A 144 18.00 -13.08 -0.57
N ASP A 145 16.98 -12.47 -1.23
CA ASP A 145 16.82 -11.03 -1.24
C ASP A 145 15.87 -10.52 -0.15
N VAL A 146 15.05 -11.41 0.41
CA VAL A 146 14.05 -11.08 1.43
C VAL A 146 14.19 -11.94 2.67
N LEU A 147 14.03 -13.27 2.55
CA LEU A 147 13.92 -14.17 3.70
C LEU A 147 15.21 -14.28 4.51
N ALA A 148 16.39 -14.11 3.88
CA ALA A 148 17.69 -14.07 4.55
C ALA A 148 17.80 -12.93 5.58
N TYR A 149 16.95 -11.92 5.52
CA TYR A 149 16.91 -10.79 6.44
C TYR A 149 15.84 -10.94 7.54
N GLU A 150 15.10 -12.06 7.55
CA GLU A 150 14.06 -12.38 8.54
C GLU A 150 13.05 -11.23 8.74
N PRO A 151 12.36 -10.75 7.64
CA PRO A 151 11.47 -9.62 7.76
C PRO A 151 10.20 -9.96 8.55
N ASP A 152 9.64 -8.93 9.20
CA ASP A 152 8.31 -8.99 9.85
C ASP A 152 7.20 -8.54 8.90
N ILE A 153 7.54 -7.64 7.96
CA ILE A 153 6.64 -7.11 6.93
C ILE A 153 7.33 -7.23 5.57
N CYS A 154 6.56 -7.59 4.55
CA CYS A 154 7.04 -7.55 3.16
C CYS A 154 5.98 -6.90 2.25
N PHE A 155 6.29 -5.73 1.70
CA PHE A 155 5.52 -5.14 0.61
C PHE A 155 5.84 -5.85 -0.70
N ILE A 156 4.82 -6.16 -1.50
CA ILE A 156 4.94 -6.89 -2.78
C ILE A 156 4.36 -6.03 -3.90
N GLU A 157 5.21 -5.63 -4.87
CA GLU A 157 4.83 -4.78 -6.00
C GLU A 157 5.33 -5.36 -7.32
N PHE A 158 4.43 -5.92 -8.15
CA PHE A 158 4.72 -6.46 -9.47
C PHE A 158 3.65 -6.17 -10.52
N ALA A 159 2.64 -5.36 -10.20
CA ALA A 159 1.45 -5.24 -11.03
C ALA A 159 1.71 -4.68 -12.43
N VAL A 160 2.75 -3.88 -12.63
CA VAL A 160 3.16 -3.39 -13.97
C VAL A 160 4.11 -4.34 -14.69
N ASN A 161 4.72 -5.30 -13.98
CA ASN A 161 5.70 -6.23 -14.54
C ASN A 161 5.09 -7.58 -14.92
N ASP A 162 3.96 -7.94 -14.32
CA ASP A 162 3.31 -9.21 -14.53
C ASP A 162 2.26 -9.15 -15.65
N GLY A 163 2.11 -10.26 -16.37
CA GLY A 163 0.98 -10.53 -17.24
C GLY A 163 -0.19 -11.15 -16.46
N THR A 164 -1.17 -11.65 -17.18
CA THR A 164 -2.37 -12.31 -16.64
C THR A 164 -2.33 -13.85 -16.75
N GLU A 165 -1.25 -14.39 -17.26
CA GLU A 165 -1.08 -15.82 -17.49
C GLU A 165 -0.90 -16.57 -16.15
N ALA A 166 -1.31 -17.84 -16.14
CA ALA A 166 -1.33 -18.66 -14.93
C ALA A 166 0.04 -18.80 -14.22
N ASP A 167 1.14 -18.72 -14.95
CA ASP A 167 2.48 -18.81 -14.37
C ASP A 167 2.86 -17.56 -13.55
N TYR A 168 2.37 -16.36 -13.91
CA TYR A 168 2.48 -15.17 -13.08
C TYR A 168 1.63 -15.30 -11.83
N GLN A 169 0.37 -15.71 -11.97
CA GLN A 169 -0.54 -15.91 -10.85
C GLN A 169 0.03 -16.92 -9.83
N ASN A 170 0.54 -18.05 -10.31
CA ASN A 170 1.16 -19.08 -9.46
C ASN A 170 2.42 -18.56 -8.76
N ALA A 171 3.24 -17.78 -9.45
CA ALA A 171 4.45 -17.21 -8.87
C ALA A 171 4.12 -16.18 -7.77
N TYR A 172 3.18 -15.26 -8.04
CA TYR A 172 2.74 -14.25 -7.10
C TYR A 172 2.11 -14.88 -5.84
N GLU A 173 1.20 -15.84 -6.03
CA GLU A 173 0.60 -16.59 -4.91
C GLU A 173 1.67 -17.37 -4.12
N SER A 174 2.66 -17.95 -4.78
CA SER A 174 3.75 -18.66 -4.11
C SER A 174 4.58 -17.74 -3.23
N ILE A 175 4.83 -16.48 -3.64
CA ILE A 175 5.46 -15.47 -2.79
C ILE A 175 4.61 -15.23 -1.55
N VAL A 176 3.32 -14.93 -1.73
CA VAL A 176 2.37 -14.67 -0.64
C VAL A 176 2.34 -15.83 0.36
N ARG A 177 2.15 -17.07 -0.13
CA ARG A 177 2.11 -18.27 0.71
C ARG A 177 3.39 -18.49 1.49
N THR A 178 4.54 -18.30 0.85
CA THR A 178 5.84 -18.47 1.50
C THR A 178 6.03 -17.48 2.64
N LEU A 179 5.66 -16.22 2.45
CA LEU A 179 5.70 -15.21 3.50
C LEU A 179 4.78 -15.57 4.67
N LEU A 180 3.53 -15.95 4.39
CA LEU A 180 2.56 -16.34 5.42
C LEU A 180 3.03 -17.58 6.22
N GLN A 181 3.60 -18.57 5.55
CA GLN A 181 4.15 -19.77 6.21
C GLN A 181 5.31 -19.46 7.16
N LYS A 182 5.99 -18.34 6.94
CA LYS A 182 7.09 -17.85 7.78
C LYS A 182 6.63 -16.78 8.78
N ASN A 183 5.31 -16.57 8.93
CA ASN A 183 4.71 -15.54 9.81
C ASN A 183 5.15 -14.10 9.44
N ILE A 184 5.50 -13.86 8.19
CA ILE A 184 5.80 -12.52 7.67
C ILE A 184 4.50 -11.90 7.18
N THR A 185 4.24 -10.64 7.51
CA THR A 185 3.04 -9.89 7.10
C THR A 185 3.18 -9.42 5.66
N PRO A 186 2.46 -10.00 4.66
CA PRO A 186 2.46 -9.49 3.30
C PRO A 186 1.59 -8.23 3.21
N VAL A 187 2.05 -7.21 2.49
CA VAL A 187 1.25 -6.03 2.08
C VAL A 187 1.31 -5.95 0.57
N LEU A 188 0.15 -6.02 -0.10
CA LEU A 188 0.10 -6.02 -1.55
C LEU A 188 -0.04 -4.58 -2.06
N LEU A 189 0.86 -4.15 -2.95
CA LEU A 189 0.85 -2.83 -3.56
C LEU A 189 0.64 -2.97 -5.07
N PHE A 190 -0.41 -2.31 -5.58
CA PHE A 190 -0.80 -2.42 -6.99
C PHE A 190 -0.47 -1.14 -7.75
N SER A 191 0.39 -1.31 -8.73
CA SER A 191 0.92 -0.29 -9.64
C SER A 191 0.16 -0.25 -10.97
N VAL A 192 0.37 0.80 -11.74
CA VAL A 192 -0.21 1.01 -13.07
C VAL A 192 0.76 1.74 -13.98
N THR A 193 0.70 1.48 -15.29
CA THR A 193 1.40 2.25 -16.33
C THR A 193 0.52 3.33 -16.95
N GLU A 194 1.11 4.24 -17.73
CA GLU A 194 0.39 5.28 -18.49
C GLU A 194 -0.70 4.69 -19.39
N ASN A 195 -0.45 3.51 -19.99
CA ASN A 195 -1.38 2.81 -20.87
C ASN A 195 -2.40 1.96 -20.10
N ASP A 196 -2.60 2.24 -18.82
CA ASP A 196 -3.55 1.57 -17.93
C ASP A 196 -3.29 0.06 -17.72
N HIS A 197 -2.05 -0.42 -17.97
CA HIS A 197 -1.68 -1.80 -17.66
C HIS A 197 -1.44 -1.98 -16.15
N SER A 198 -2.11 -2.96 -15.58
CA SER A 198 -1.94 -3.44 -14.21
C SER A 198 -2.47 -4.86 -14.09
N ALA A 199 -1.70 -5.75 -13.52
CA ALA A 199 -2.11 -7.13 -13.25
C ALA A 199 -2.89 -7.27 -11.93
N GLN A 200 -3.34 -6.17 -11.34
CA GLN A 200 -3.98 -6.15 -10.00
C GLN A 200 -5.23 -7.02 -9.87
N ASP A 201 -5.94 -7.33 -10.97
CA ASP A 201 -7.22 -8.04 -10.88
C ASP A 201 -7.07 -9.45 -10.27
N TYR A 202 -6.09 -10.23 -10.72
CA TYR A 202 -5.84 -11.53 -10.09
C TYR A 202 -5.10 -11.39 -8.73
N MET A 203 -4.28 -10.35 -8.58
CA MET A 203 -3.59 -10.09 -7.31
C MET A 203 -4.57 -9.75 -6.20
N LYS A 204 -5.64 -8.99 -6.52
CA LYS A 204 -6.76 -8.73 -5.61
C LYS A 204 -7.45 -10.02 -5.17
N GLN A 205 -7.74 -10.93 -6.11
CA GLN A 205 -8.36 -12.24 -5.78
C GLN A 205 -7.49 -13.04 -4.81
N ILE A 206 -6.16 -13.05 -5.00
CA ILE A 206 -5.22 -13.68 -4.08
C ILE A 206 -5.25 -12.97 -2.72
N GLY A 207 -5.20 -11.64 -2.70
CA GLY A 207 -5.26 -10.86 -1.46
C GLY A 207 -6.57 -11.06 -0.68
N GLU A 208 -7.70 -11.13 -1.37
CA GLU A 208 -9.02 -11.44 -0.79
C GLU A 208 -9.04 -12.85 -0.18
N PHE A 209 -8.56 -13.86 -0.92
CA PHE A 209 -8.52 -15.24 -0.46
C PHE A 209 -7.71 -15.41 0.83
N TYR A 210 -6.57 -14.73 0.94
CA TYR A 210 -5.72 -14.77 2.14
C TYR A 210 -6.02 -13.68 3.17
N HIS A 211 -7.07 -12.87 2.96
CA HIS A 211 -7.45 -11.74 3.83
C HIS A 211 -6.29 -10.78 4.10
N LEU A 212 -5.59 -10.36 3.04
CA LEU A 212 -4.41 -9.50 3.12
C LEU A 212 -4.74 -8.01 2.99
N PRO A 213 -3.88 -7.14 3.54
CA PRO A 213 -3.91 -5.72 3.24
C PRO A 213 -3.52 -5.48 1.79
N MET A 214 -4.31 -4.65 1.11
CA MET A 214 -4.15 -4.32 -0.31
C MET A 214 -4.24 -2.82 -0.52
N ILE A 215 -3.21 -2.23 -1.12
CA ILE A 215 -3.09 -0.82 -1.43
C ILE A 215 -2.98 -0.69 -2.95
N SER A 216 -3.89 0.05 -3.59
CA SER A 216 -3.91 0.26 -5.03
C SER A 216 -3.70 1.73 -5.38
N TYR A 217 -2.48 2.14 -5.65
CA TYR A 217 -2.32 3.46 -6.26
C TYR A 217 -2.83 3.50 -7.70
N CYS A 218 -2.99 2.35 -8.36
CA CYS A 218 -3.67 2.23 -9.64
C CYS A 218 -5.10 2.77 -9.55
N ASP A 219 -5.91 2.30 -8.60
CA ASP A 219 -7.31 2.74 -8.46
C ASP A 219 -7.40 4.20 -8.02
N ALA A 220 -6.51 4.64 -7.13
CA ALA A 220 -6.42 6.03 -6.72
C ALA A 220 -6.08 6.97 -7.89
N LEU A 221 -5.09 6.62 -8.72
CA LEU A 221 -4.73 7.41 -9.90
C LEU A 221 -5.84 7.43 -10.95
N ARG A 222 -6.46 6.27 -11.24
CA ARG A 222 -7.63 6.20 -12.14
C ARG A 222 -8.73 7.14 -11.68
N TYR A 223 -9.02 7.17 -10.39
CA TYR A 223 -10.02 8.07 -9.82
C TYR A 223 -9.63 9.55 -10.00
N LEU A 224 -8.39 9.92 -9.67
CA LEU A 224 -7.89 11.28 -9.82
C LEU A 224 -7.86 11.74 -11.27
N PHE A 225 -7.46 10.87 -12.20
CA PHE A 225 -7.42 11.18 -13.65
C PHE A 225 -8.83 11.35 -14.22
N ALA A 226 -9.75 10.44 -13.91
CA ALA A 226 -11.14 10.51 -14.36
C ALA A 226 -11.86 11.79 -13.90
N ASN A 227 -11.43 12.36 -12.77
CA ASN A 227 -11.98 13.60 -12.24
C ASN A 227 -11.14 14.85 -12.54
N ASN A 228 -10.17 14.76 -13.45
CA ASN A 228 -9.27 15.86 -13.85
C ASN A 228 -8.53 16.52 -12.66
N ARG A 229 -8.26 15.76 -11.60
CA ARG A 229 -7.53 16.23 -10.41
C ARG A 229 -6.03 16.11 -10.56
N MET A 230 -5.59 15.22 -11.43
CA MET A 230 -4.18 14.94 -11.74
C MET A 230 -4.07 14.48 -13.20
N THR A 231 -2.90 14.59 -13.78
CA THR A 231 -2.53 14.00 -15.07
C THR A 231 -1.38 13.01 -14.86
N TRP A 232 -1.14 12.13 -15.84
CA TRP A 232 0.00 11.22 -15.78
C TRP A 232 1.33 11.95 -15.58
N LYS A 233 1.54 13.09 -16.26
CA LYS A 233 2.76 13.90 -16.15
C LYS A 233 2.99 14.53 -14.78
N ASP A 234 1.95 14.68 -13.97
CA ASP A 234 2.10 15.10 -12.58
C ASP A 234 2.67 13.96 -11.71
N PHE A 235 2.45 12.70 -12.11
CA PHE A 235 2.85 11.50 -11.39
C PHE A 235 4.14 10.89 -11.90
N SER A 236 4.39 10.91 -13.22
CA SER A 236 5.50 10.24 -13.88
C SER A 236 6.02 11.04 -15.06
N ASP A 237 7.33 10.97 -15.31
CA ASP A 237 8.00 11.56 -16.47
C ASP A 237 8.13 10.58 -17.64
N ASP A 238 7.86 9.30 -17.43
CA ASP A 238 7.86 8.24 -18.44
C ASP A 238 6.56 7.41 -18.38
N GLN A 239 6.53 6.25 -19.03
CA GLN A 239 5.32 5.41 -19.13
C GLN A 239 5.04 4.54 -17.89
N SER A 240 5.97 4.43 -16.93
CA SER A 240 5.86 3.42 -15.88
C SER A 240 6.36 3.86 -14.50
N HIS A 241 7.38 4.72 -14.44
CA HIS A 241 8.05 5.00 -13.18
C HIS A 241 7.54 6.30 -12.55
N PRO A 242 7.00 6.26 -11.34
CA PRO A 242 6.66 7.48 -10.61
C PRO A 242 7.88 8.40 -10.53
N ASN A 243 7.70 9.69 -10.80
CA ASN A 243 8.74 10.69 -10.51
C ASN A 243 8.84 10.89 -8.97
N THR A 244 9.72 11.77 -8.51
CA THR A 244 9.93 12.02 -7.07
C THR A 244 8.61 12.35 -6.34
N GLU A 245 7.73 13.16 -6.94
CA GLU A 245 6.43 13.50 -6.35
C GLU A 245 5.45 12.33 -6.42
N GLY A 246 5.50 11.52 -7.50
CA GLY A 246 4.74 10.29 -7.62
C GLY A 246 5.13 9.26 -6.55
N HIS A 247 6.43 9.06 -6.30
CA HIS A 247 6.89 8.19 -5.22
C HIS A 247 6.43 8.65 -3.84
N LYS A 248 6.44 9.95 -3.57
CA LYS A 248 5.88 10.50 -2.31
C LYS A 248 4.38 10.21 -2.21
N LEU A 249 3.65 10.36 -3.31
CA LEU A 249 2.20 10.06 -3.32
C LEU A 249 1.93 8.60 -3.02
N VAL A 250 2.69 7.66 -3.62
CA VAL A 250 2.60 6.22 -3.32
C VAL A 250 2.94 5.93 -1.86
N ALA A 251 3.99 6.57 -1.32
CA ALA A 251 4.36 6.42 0.08
C ALA A 251 3.23 6.88 1.01
N PHE A 252 2.62 8.02 0.77
CA PHE A 252 1.49 8.51 1.59
C PHE A 252 0.30 7.53 1.60
N MET A 253 0.01 6.87 0.47
CA MET A 253 -1.01 5.82 0.45
C MET A 253 -0.61 4.60 1.29
N GLY A 254 0.69 4.24 1.27
CA GLY A 254 1.25 3.20 2.14
C GLY A 254 1.20 3.58 3.62
N ASP A 255 1.54 4.83 3.95
CA ASP A 255 1.54 5.37 5.32
C ASP A 255 0.13 5.42 5.93
N TYR A 256 -0.88 5.64 5.10
CA TYR A 256 -2.29 5.65 5.51
C TYR A 256 -2.78 4.28 6.01
N TYR A 257 -2.16 3.19 5.55
CA TYR A 257 -2.48 1.84 6.02
C TYR A 257 -2.06 1.60 7.48
N PHE A 258 -0.99 2.23 7.96
CA PHE A 258 -0.48 2.09 9.32
C PHE A 258 -1.26 2.92 10.34
#